data_b513a9b75b7c28f25219b2eda7f5a660
#
_entry.id   b513a9b75b7c28f25219b2eda7f5a660
#
_cell.length_a   1.000
_cell.length_b   1.000
_cell.length_c   1.000
_cell.angle_alpha   90.00
_cell.angle_beta   90.00
_cell.angle_gamma   90.00
#
_symmetry.space_group_name_H-M   'P 1'
#
loop_
_entity.id
_entity.type
_entity.pdbx_description
1 polymer ?
#
loop_
_entity_poly.entity_id
_entity_poly.type
_entity_poly.pdbx_seq_one_letter_code
_entity_poly.pdbx_strand_id
1 'polypeptide(L)'
;MIATFTLAVREPETNTLAIITASNFLAVGSLVPWINTRAGLIVSQSFANPDAAGSALESLRAGRTPEQAIEDFLIADDLADMRQVGVMNVAGESALYDGEQCTPEVESLASNDFIVLGNMLVPGTTQAIASAFSAARNKGMELGSAMIKGMLAGQQHGGDKRGKLAAALLMKRQGGGYLGGSDTFVDLRVDAAARPLAELRDLYSVFKLYNPQHFSHQMVPVRQLSAADLRLLDELLVHLSATSPSQHLVTLEQPQAVAELLGAHNLASNYDAKKEQVSSLLLAETAGFLRLTAL
;
A
#
# COMPACT_ATOMS: atom_id res chain seq x y z
N MET A 1 -1.44 -19.09 -14.75
CA MET A 1 -1.13 -19.37 -13.32
C MET A 1 -0.51 -18.12 -12.73
N ILE A 2 -1.09 -17.55 -11.68
CA ILE A 2 -0.65 -16.31 -11.04
C ILE A 2 -0.17 -16.67 -9.64
N ALA A 3 1.13 -16.94 -9.45
CA ALA A 3 1.70 -17.01 -8.11
C ALA A 3 1.69 -15.60 -7.51
N THR A 4 1.23 -15.50 -6.28
CA THR A 4 0.92 -14.21 -5.67
C THR A 4 1.05 -14.34 -4.17
N PHE A 5 1.46 -13.29 -3.49
CA PHE A 5 1.30 -13.14 -2.05
C PHE A 5 0.63 -11.81 -1.73
N THR A 6 -0.29 -11.88 -0.78
CA THR A 6 -1.19 -10.75 -0.46
C THR A 6 -1.35 -10.64 1.06
N LEU A 7 -1.30 -9.42 1.58
CA LEU A 7 -1.70 -9.06 2.92
C LEU A 7 -2.93 -8.16 2.82
N ALA A 8 -4.02 -8.55 3.44
CA ALA A 8 -5.23 -7.75 3.54
C ALA A 8 -5.53 -7.43 5.00
N VAL A 9 -5.90 -6.19 5.28
CA VAL A 9 -5.98 -5.63 6.64
C VAL A 9 -7.24 -4.78 6.80
N ARG A 10 -7.85 -4.87 7.96
CA ARG A 10 -8.80 -3.90 8.49
C ARG A 10 -8.13 -3.09 9.60
N GLU A 11 -8.20 -1.78 9.56
CA GLU A 11 -7.77 -0.89 10.64
C GLU A 11 -9.00 -0.32 11.36
N PRO A 12 -9.32 -0.80 12.57
CA PRO A 12 -10.55 -0.40 13.27
C PRO A 12 -10.60 1.09 13.59
N GLU A 13 -9.47 1.68 13.98
CA GLU A 13 -9.38 3.07 14.45
C GLU A 13 -9.79 4.08 13.38
N THR A 14 -9.50 3.79 12.13
CA THR A 14 -9.80 4.67 10.99
C THR A 14 -10.89 4.12 10.07
N ASN A 15 -11.40 2.93 10.36
CA ASN A 15 -12.27 2.15 9.47
C ASN A 15 -11.68 1.99 8.05
N THR A 16 -10.37 1.82 7.95
CA THR A 16 -9.69 1.61 6.69
C THR A 16 -9.62 0.13 6.37
N LEU A 17 -9.99 -0.23 5.15
CA LEU A 17 -9.74 -1.55 4.56
C LEU A 17 -8.59 -1.41 3.56
N ALA A 18 -7.63 -2.32 3.61
CA ALA A 18 -6.42 -2.25 2.80
C ALA A 18 -6.00 -3.62 2.28
N ILE A 19 -5.53 -3.67 1.03
CA ILE A 19 -4.94 -4.85 0.42
C ILE A 19 -3.65 -4.45 -0.28
N ILE A 20 -2.55 -5.14 0.05
CA ILE A 20 -1.30 -5.07 -0.69
C ILE A 20 -1.00 -6.43 -1.29
N THR A 21 -0.66 -6.46 -2.56
CA THR A 21 -0.38 -7.69 -3.31
C THR A 21 0.89 -7.55 -4.14
N ALA A 22 1.59 -8.67 -4.33
CA ALA A 22 2.76 -8.74 -5.22
C ALA A 22 2.83 -10.09 -5.94
N SER A 23 3.32 -10.08 -7.18
CA SER A 23 3.33 -11.26 -8.05
C SER A 23 4.39 -11.13 -9.15
N ASN A 24 4.79 -12.26 -9.70
CA ASN A 24 5.44 -12.31 -11.02
C ASN A 24 4.41 -12.35 -12.16
N PHE A 25 3.33 -11.57 -12.04
CA PHE A 25 2.28 -11.45 -13.05
C PHE A 25 2.01 -9.96 -13.32
N LEU A 26 1.82 -9.62 -14.61
CA LEU A 26 1.59 -8.24 -15.05
C LEU A 26 0.34 -7.66 -14.41
N ALA A 27 0.44 -6.43 -13.90
CA ALA A 27 -0.69 -5.63 -13.39
C ALA A 27 -1.57 -6.37 -12.36
N VAL A 28 -0.95 -7.12 -11.44
CA VAL A 28 -1.65 -7.94 -10.42
C VAL A 28 -2.68 -7.14 -9.62
N GLY A 29 -2.45 -5.85 -9.43
CA GLY A 29 -3.35 -4.95 -8.70
C GLY A 29 -4.70 -4.70 -9.39
N SER A 30 -4.85 -5.06 -10.67
CA SER A 30 -6.13 -4.94 -11.38
C SER A 30 -7.04 -6.15 -11.20
N LEU A 31 -6.50 -7.26 -10.67
CA LEU A 31 -7.22 -8.56 -10.62
C LEU A 31 -7.50 -9.03 -9.19
N VAL A 32 -6.52 -8.86 -8.28
CA VAL A 32 -6.52 -9.51 -6.98
C VAL A 32 -7.29 -8.76 -5.90
N PRO A 33 -7.14 -7.42 -5.70
CA PRO A 33 -7.73 -6.71 -4.57
C PRO A 33 -9.12 -6.15 -4.87
N TRP A 34 -10.08 -6.44 -4.00
CA TRP A 34 -11.45 -5.95 -4.08
C TRP A 34 -11.89 -5.41 -2.73
N ILE A 35 -12.35 -4.16 -2.66
CA ILE A 35 -12.77 -3.50 -1.42
C ILE A 35 -14.05 -2.72 -1.64
N ASN A 36 -15.03 -2.96 -0.74
CA ASN A 36 -16.20 -2.13 -0.52
C ASN A 36 -16.23 -1.70 0.95
N THR A 37 -16.15 -0.40 1.24
CA THR A 37 -16.02 0.14 2.60
C THR A 37 -17.22 -0.13 3.52
N ARG A 38 -18.36 -0.57 2.94
CA ARG A 38 -19.59 -0.92 3.68
C ARG A 38 -19.84 -2.42 3.76
N ALA A 39 -19.00 -3.22 3.14
CA ALA A 39 -19.14 -4.67 3.09
C ALA A 39 -17.89 -5.37 3.67
N GLY A 40 -16.72 -5.08 3.10
CA GLY A 40 -15.49 -5.75 3.45
C GLY A 40 -14.49 -5.74 2.31
N LEU A 41 -13.60 -6.72 2.32
CA LEU A 41 -12.57 -6.93 1.31
C LEU A 41 -12.56 -8.39 0.83
N ILE A 42 -12.17 -8.57 -0.42
CA ILE A 42 -11.97 -9.87 -1.06
C ILE A 42 -10.58 -9.89 -1.70
N VAL A 43 -9.86 -10.97 -1.50
CA VAL A 43 -8.65 -11.34 -2.23
C VAL A 43 -9.00 -12.52 -3.12
N SER A 44 -8.87 -12.38 -4.43
CA SER A 44 -9.05 -13.48 -5.40
C SER A 44 -7.76 -13.67 -6.17
N GLN A 45 -7.07 -14.79 -5.96
CA GLN A 45 -5.77 -15.06 -6.56
C GLN A 45 -5.58 -16.52 -6.93
N SER A 46 -4.38 -16.95 -7.34
CA SER A 46 -4.06 -18.17 -8.09
C SER A 46 -4.65 -18.07 -9.49
N PHE A 47 -5.82 -18.59 -9.76
CA PHE A 47 -6.65 -18.23 -10.91
C PHE A 47 -7.70 -17.21 -10.43
N ALA A 48 -7.40 -15.92 -10.49
CA ALA A 48 -8.29 -14.88 -10.02
C ALA A 48 -9.64 -14.88 -10.78
N ASN A 49 -10.75 -14.60 -10.06
CA ASN A 49 -12.07 -14.44 -10.65
C ASN A 49 -12.66 -13.08 -10.22
N PRO A 50 -12.47 -12.01 -11.02
CA PRO A 50 -12.98 -10.68 -10.72
C PRO A 50 -14.49 -10.61 -10.58
N ASP A 51 -15.25 -11.32 -11.42
CA ASP A 51 -16.72 -11.28 -11.41
C ASP A 51 -17.27 -11.90 -10.11
N ALA A 52 -16.73 -13.04 -9.70
CA ALA A 52 -17.10 -13.69 -8.44
C ALA A 52 -16.71 -12.84 -7.21
N ALA A 53 -15.59 -12.09 -7.26
CA ALA A 53 -15.20 -11.19 -6.19
C ALA A 53 -16.23 -10.04 -6.00
N GLY A 54 -16.79 -9.52 -7.10
CA GLY A 54 -17.91 -8.57 -7.06
C GLY A 54 -19.15 -9.15 -6.37
N SER A 55 -19.55 -10.36 -6.74
CA SER A 55 -20.68 -11.07 -6.15
C SER A 55 -20.48 -11.34 -4.64
N ALA A 56 -19.29 -11.75 -4.22
CA ALA A 56 -18.96 -11.96 -2.81
C ALA A 56 -19.01 -10.67 -1.98
N LEU A 57 -18.61 -9.52 -2.54
CA LEU A 57 -18.77 -8.22 -1.88
C LEU A 57 -20.25 -7.84 -1.69
N GLU A 58 -21.11 -8.13 -2.68
CA GLU A 58 -22.55 -7.91 -2.53
C GLU A 58 -23.17 -8.86 -1.48
N SER A 59 -22.69 -10.08 -1.39
CA SER A 59 -23.05 -11.05 -0.34
C SER A 59 -22.74 -10.50 1.06
N LEU A 60 -21.51 -10.03 1.28
CA LEU A 60 -21.13 -9.36 2.54
C LEU A 60 -21.99 -8.12 2.83
N ARG A 61 -22.30 -7.32 1.80
CA ARG A 61 -23.15 -6.13 1.92
C ARG A 61 -24.59 -6.48 2.35
N ALA A 62 -25.06 -7.67 1.95
CA ALA A 62 -26.34 -8.22 2.37
C ALA A 62 -26.32 -8.81 3.80
N GLY A 63 -25.21 -8.75 4.52
CA GLY A 63 -25.05 -9.21 5.90
C GLY A 63 -24.72 -10.70 6.02
N ARG A 64 -24.27 -11.35 4.95
CA ARG A 64 -23.80 -12.75 5.01
C ARG A 64 -22.42 -12.82 5.67
N THR A 65 -22.10 -13.96 6.26
CA THR A 65 -20.78 -14.17 6.88
C THR A 65 -19.67 -14.30 5.81
N PRO A 66 -18.38 -14.14 6.17
CA PRO A 66 -17.28 -14.38 5.23
C PRO A 66 -17.28 -15.79 4.61
N GLU A 67 -17.64 -16.82 5.38
CA GLU A 67 -17.77 -18.20 4.88
C GLU A 67 -18.87 -18.30 3.82
N GLN A 68 -20.02 -17.72 4.10
CA GLN A 68 -21.14 -17.69 3.14
C GLN A 68 -20.81 -16.87 1.88
N ALA A 69 -20.02 -15.81 2.02
CA ALA A 69 -19.56 -15.05 0.87
C ALA A 69 -18.57 -15.85 0.01
N ILE A 70 -17.76 -16.72 0.60
CA ILE A 70 -16.91 -17.68 -0.14
C ILE A 70 -17.79 -18.72 -0.84
N GLU A 71 -18.82 -19.27 -0.18
CA GLU A 71 -19.77 -20.18 -0.82
C GLU A 71 -20.41 -19.54 -2.05
N ASP A 72 -20.90 -18.31 -1.92
CA ASP A 72 -21.50 -17.56 -3.03
C ASP A 72 -20.48 -17.24 -4.14
N PHE A 73 -19.18 -17.04 -3.79
CA PHE A 73 -18.11 -16.87 -4.76
C PHE A 73 -17.89 -18.14 -5.59
N LEU A 74 -18.02 -19.31 -4.98
CA LEU A 74 -17.65 -20.59 -5.59
C LEU A 74 -18.82 -21.31 -6.30
N ILE A 75 -20.07 -21.00 -5.95
CA ILE A 75 -21.27 -21.78 -6.33
C ILE A 75 -21.48 -21.96 -7.84
N ALA A 76 -21.00 -21.04 -8.64
CA ALA A 76 -21.13 -21.07 -10.09
C ALA A 76 -19.76 -21.02 -10.81
N ASP A 77 -18.70 -21.40 -10.10
CA ASP A 77 -17.35 -21.32 -10.63
C ASP A 77 -16.81 -22.71 -10.96
N ASP A 78 -16.80 -23.07 -12.24
CA ASP A 78 -16.25 -24.36 -12.73
C ASP A 78 -14.77 -24.56 -12.43
N LEU A 79 -14.06 -23.48 -12.03
CA LEU A 79 -12.64 -23.49 -11.66
C LEU A 79 -12.42 -23.27 -10.16
N ALA A 80 -13.43 -23.51 -9.32
CA ALA A 80 -13.39 -23.32 -7.88
C ALA A 80 -12.12 -23.90 -7.24
N ASP A 81 -11.78 -25.16 -7.60
CA ASP A 81 -10.59 -25.85 -7.08
C ASP A 81 -9.25 -25.18 -7.43
N MET A 82 -9.22 -24.27 -8.40
CA MET A 82 -8.02 -23.51 -8.79
C MET A 82 -7.91 -22.16 -8.09
N ARG A 83 -8.90 -21.77 -7.27
CA ARG A 83 -8.95 -20.47 -6.62
C ARG A 83 -8.25 -20.48 -5.28
N GLN A 84 -7.63 -19.35 -4.94
CA GLN A 84 -7.27 -19.00 -3.57
C GLN A 84 -8.01 -17.71 -3.22
N VAL A 85 -8.87 -17.76 -2.20
CA VAL A 85 -9.77 -16.68 -1.84
C VAL A 85 -9.65 -16.32 -0.36
N GLY A 86 -9.55 -15.03 -0.07
CA GLY A 86 -9.65 -14.50 1.28
C GLY A 86 -10.75 -13.46 1.35
N VAL A 87 -11.59 -13.57 2.37
CA VAL A 87 -12.72 -12.67 2.62
C VAL A 87 -12.62 -12.13 4.04
N MET A 88 -12.83 -10.83 4.21
CA MET A 88 -12.96 -10.21 5.52
C MET A 88 -14.08 -9.16 5.47
N ASN A 89 -15.00 -9.20 6.42
CA ASN A 89 -16.06 -8.21 6.54
C ASN A 89 -15.61 -6.95 7.30
N VAL A 90 -16.46 -5.93 7.36
CA VAL A 90 -16.16 -4.68 8.08
C VAL A 90 -16.07 -4.85 9.60
N ALA A 91 -16.52 -5.97 10.16
CA ALA A 91 -16.36 -6.28 11.59
C ALA A 91 -14.98 -6.91 11.91
N GLY A 92 -14.24 -7.37 10.88
CA GLY A 92 -12.94 -8.04 11.04
C GLY A 92 -13.06 -9.57 11.06
N GLU A 93 -14.26 -10.13 10.94
CA GLU A 93 -14.42 -11.57 10.73
C GLU A 93 -13.90 -11.95 9.35
N SER A 94 -13.24 -13.10 9.24
CA SER A 94 -12.61 -13.52 8.00
C SER A 94 -12.72 -15.02 7.75
N ALA A 95 -12.73 -15.39 6.47
CA ALA A 95 -12.67 -16.77 5.99
C ALA A 95 -11.67 -16.90 4.86
N LEU A 96 -11.08 -18.08 4.71
CA LEU A 96 -10.06 -18.41 3.71
C LEU A 96 -10.48 -19.67 2.97
N TYR A 97 -10.17 -19.72 1.69
CA TYR A 97 -10.38 -20.88 0.83
C TYR A 97 -9.14 -21.10 -0.05
N ASP A 98 -8.62 -22.30 0.03
CA ASP A 98 -7.54 -22.80 -0.80
C ASP A 98 -8.06 -24.02 -1.57
N GLY A 99 -8.32 -23.86 -2.86
CA GLY A 99 -8.84 -24.94 -3.72
C GLY A 99 -7.83 -26.09 -3.88
N GLU A 100 -8.32 -27.33 -4.02
CA GLU A 100 -7.50 -28.54 -4.07
C GLU A 100 -6.53 -28.58 -5.27
N GLN A 101 -6.87 -27.88 -6.37
CA GLN A 101 -6.03 -27.72 -7.56
C GLN A 101 -5.36 -26.35 -7.62
N CYS A 102 -5.37 -25.61 -6.53
CA CYS A 102 -4.62 -24.38 -6.42
C CYS A 102 -3.13 -24.65 -6.71
N THR A 103 -2.41 -23.63 -7.15
CA THR A 103 -0.99 -23.79 -7.47
C THR A 103 -0.20 -24.29 -6.26
N PRO A 104 0.84 -25.14 -6.44
CA PRO A 104 1.61 -25.73 -5.33
C PRO A 104 2.12 -24.70 -4.33
N GLU A 105 2.44 -25.17 -3.14
CA GLU A 105 2.95 -24.35 -2.00
C GLU A 105 2.03 -23.18 -1.67
N VAL A 106 0.78 -23.52 -1.40
CA VAL A 106 -0.25 -22.61 -0.90
C VAL A 106 -0.05 -22.40 0.58
N GLU A 107 -0.12 -21.16 1.01
CA GLU A 107 -0.13 -20.78 2.42
C GLU A 107 -1.22 -19.74 2.67
N SER A 108 -2.03 -19.95 3.68
CA SER A 108 -3.06 -19.03 4.13
C SER A 108 -3.01 -18.87 5.64
N LEU A 109 -3.13 -17.64 6.14
CA LEU A 109 -3.09 -17.30 7.54
C LEU A 109 -4.14 -16.24 7.84
N ALA A 110 -4.97 -16.48 8.85
CA ALA A 110 -5.88 -15.47 9.39
C ALA A 110 -5.47 -15.08 10.82
N SER A 111 -5.62 -13.81 11.12
CA SER A 111 -5.44 -13.23 12.45
C SER A 111 -6.52 -12.18 12.67
N ASN A 112 -6.57 -11.61 13.88
CA ASN A 112 -7.48 -10.49 14.14
C ASN A 112 -7.13 -9.33 13.19
N ASP A 113 -8.13 -8.83 12.46
CA ASP A 113 -8.03 -7.68 11.56
C ASP A 113 -7.06 -7.80 10.38
N PHE A 114 -6.44 -8.98 10.13
CA PHE A 114 -5.67 -9.20 8.90
C PHE A 114 -5.64 -10.66 8.45
N ILE A 115 -5.49 -10.85 7.14
CA ILE A 115 -5.26 -12.14 6.50
C ILE A 115 -4.05 -12.07 5.57
N VAL A 116 -3.31 -13.15 5.46
CA VAL A 116 -2.19 -13.30 4.52
C VAL A 116 -2.42 -14.55 3.68
N LEU A 117 -2.36 -14.42 2.38
CA LEU A 117 -2.51 -15.52 1.44
C LEU A 117 -1.34 -15.56 0.47
N GLY A 118 -1.01 -16.76 0.00
CA GLY A 118 -0.04 -16.88 -1.07
C GLY A 118 0.00 -18.27 -1.67
N ASN A 119 0.47 -18.33 -2.91
CA ASN A 119 0.60 -19.55 -3.69
C ASN A 119 1.90 -19.53 -4.48
N MET A 120 2.47 -20.69 -4.77
CA MET A 120 3.81 -20.89 -5.37
C MET A 120 4.91 -20.17 -4.58
N LEU A 121 4.79 -20.14 -3.28
CA LEU A 121 5.70 -19.43 -2.38
C LEU A 121 6.88 -20.31 -1.93
N VAL A 122 7.94 -19.65 -1.50
CA VAL A 122 8.90 -20.29 -0.60
C VAL A 122 8.19 -20.49 0.75
N PRO A 123 8.20 -21.74 1.31
CA PRO A 123 7.51 -22.04 2.56
C PRO A 123 7.89 -21.07 3.71
N GLY A 124 6.87 -20.62 4.46
CA GLY A 124 7.03 -19.66 5.57
C GLY A 124 6.96 -18.18 5.14
N THR A 125 6.72 -17.90 3.86
CA THR A 125 6.60 -16.53 3.35
C THR A 125 5.44 -15.78 4.02
N THR A 126 4.27 -16.39 4.17
CA THR A 126 3.10 -15.77 4.83
C THR A 126 3.37 -15.45 6.29
N GLN A 127 4.05 -16.34 7.00
CA GLN A 127 4.45 -16.11 8.39
C GLN A 127 5.48 -14.96 8.50
N ALA A 128 6.43 -14.85 7.58
CA ALA A 128 7.38 -13.74 7.55
C ALA A 128 6.67 -12.40 7.33
N ILE A 129 5.67 -12.34 6.43
CA ILE A 129 4.83 -11.17 6.20
C ILE A 129 4.09 -10.78 7.49
N ALA A 130 3.35 -11.72 8.08
CA ALA A 130 2.53 -11.51 9.27
C ALA A 130 3.37 -11.01 10.45
N SER A 131 4.53 -11.65 10.70
CA SER A 131 5.42 -11.29 11.81
C SER A 131 6.00 -9.89 11.63
N ALA A 132 6.48 -9.54 10.43
CA ALA A 132 7.07 -8.24 10.16
C ALA A 132 6.03 -7.12 10.18
N PHE A 133 4.82 -7.36 9.64
CA PHE A 133 3.69 -6.44 9.71
C PHE A 133 3.29 -6.17 11.16
N SER A 134 3.02 -7.21 11.96
CA SER A 134 2.63 -7.07 13.36
C SER A 134 3.69 -6.34 14.19
N ALA A 135 4.96 -6.69 14.00
CA ALA A 135 6.07 -6.00 14.68
C ALA A 135 6.18 -4.50 14.31
N ALA A 136 5.86 -4.15 13.06
CA ALA A 136 5.84 -2.77 12.62
C ALA A 136 4.64 -2.00 13.23
N ARG A 137 3.45 -2.59 13.24
CA ARG A 137 2.25 -2.01 13.87
C ARG A 137 2.43 -1.82 15.38
N ASN A 138 2.98 -2.80 16.07
CA ASN A 138 3.28 -2.71 17.50
C ASN A 138 4.27 -1.58 17.86
N LYS A 139 5.06 -1.12 16.90
CA LYS A 139 5.97 0.04 17.03
C LYS A 139 5.30 1.36 16.61
N GLY A 140 4.01 1.38 16.36
CA GLY A 140 3.27 2.58 15.93
C GLY A 140 3.50 2.99 14.49
N MET A 141 4.05 2.12 13.62
CA MET A 141 4.19 2.43 12.20
C MET A 141 2.80 2.56 11.57
N GLU A 142 2.58 3.58 10.74
CA GLU A 142 1.31 3.76 10.04
C GLU A 142 1.02 2.60 9.08
N LEU A 143 -0.26 2.40 8.76
CA LEU A 143 -0.77 1.19 8.13
C LEU A 143 -0.05 0.83 6.83
N GLY A 144 -0.02 1.74 5.85
CA GLY A 144 0.55 1.45 4.53
C GLY A 144 2.04 1.14 4.58
N SER A 145 2.82 1.88 5.39
CA SER A 145 4.26 1.60 5.58
C SER A 145 4.49 0.26 6.28
N ALA A 146 3.64 -0.09 7.26
CA ALA A 146 3.72 -1.39 7.94
C ALA A 146 3.39 -2.55 6.99
N MET A 147 2.36 -2.39 6.14
CA MET A 147 2.00 -3.38 5.11
C MET A 147 3.14 -3.58 4.10
N ILE A 148 3.70 -2.49 3.57
CA ILE A 148 4.84 -2.55 2.65
C ILE A 148 6.03 -3.25 3.31
N LYS A 149 6.31 -2.96 4.59
CA LYS A 149 7.39 -3.61 5.34
C LYS A 149 7.15 -5.11 5.51
N GLY A 150 5.92 -5.52 5.79
CA GLY A 150 5.52 -6.93 5.83
C GLY A 150 5.79 -7.63 4.50
N MET A 151 5.33 -7.04 3.39
CA MET A 151 5.51 -7.61 2.05
C MET A 151 6.99 -7.69 1.63
N LEU A 152 7.79 -6.68 1.98
CA LEU A 152 9.24 -6.71 1.75
C LEU A 152 9.93 -7.84 2.55
N ALA A 153 9.49 -8.11 3.78
CA ALA A 153 10.01 -9.23 4.56
C ALA A 153 9.65 -10.57 3.93
N GLY A 154 8.39 -10.75 3.45
CA GLY A 154 8.00 -11.93 2.67
C GLY A 154 8.83 -12.11 1.41
N GLN A 155 9.07 -11.04 0.66
CA GLN A 155 9.94 -11.08 -0.53
C GLN A 155 11.40 -11.44 -0.18
N GLN A 156 11.92 -10.95 0.94
CA GLN A 156 13.27 -11.30 1.42
C GLN A 156 13.37 -12.74 1.90
N HIS A 157 12.29 -13.30 2.44
CA HIS A 157 12.21 -14.72 2.82
C HIS A 157 12.24 -15.65 1.60
N GLY A 158 11.82 -15.14 0.44
CA GLY A 158 11.82 -15.87 -0.83
C GLY A 158 10.66 -15.49 -1.73
N GLY A 159 9.49 -15.21 -1.18
CA GLY A 159 8.31 -14.73 -1.92
C GLY A 159 7.83 -15.70 -3.00
N ASP A 160 7.43 -15.15 -4.14
CA ASP A 160 7.06 -15.90 -5.35
C ASP A 160 8.30 -16.58 -5.95
N LYS A 161 8.27 -17.92 -6.05
CA LYS A 161 9.38 -18.73 -6.58
C LYS A 161 9.76 -18.43 -8.04
N ARG A 162 8.87 -17.80 -8.79
CA ARG A 162 9.13 -17.42 -10.19
C ARG A 162 9.80 -16.06 -10.32
N GLY A 163 9.87 -15.29 -9.23
CA GLY A 163 10.42 -13.94 -9.23
C GLY A 163 9.38 -12.88 -8.89
N LYS A 164 9.52 -11.67 -9.44
CA LYS A 164 8.72 -10.49 -9.12
C LYS A 164 8.55 -9.63 -10.35
N LEU A 165 7.35 -9.12 -10.59
CA LEU A 165 7.04 -8.25 -11.74
C LEU A 165 6.17 -7.07 -11.34
N ALA A 166 5.11 -7.29 -10.54
CA ALA A 166 4.15 -6.25 -10.19
C ALA A 166 3.83 -6.24 -8.69
N ALA A 167 3.40 -5.08 -8.19
CA ALA A 167 2.88 -4.91 -6.84
C ALA A 167 1.83 -3.79 -6.82
N ALA A 168 0.86 -3.87 -5.91
CA ALA A 168 -0.16 -2.85 -5.74
C ALA A 168 -0.57 -2.69 -4.28
N LEU A 169 -0.95 -1.47 -3.89
CA LEU A 169 -1.55 -1.12 -2.61
C LEU A 169 -2.87 -0.41 -2.86
N LEU A 170 -3.96 -1.03 -2.45
CA LEU A 170 -5.30 -0.45 -2.46
C LEU A 170 -5.76 -0.24 -1.02
N MET A 171 -6.12 1.01 -0.66
CA MET A 171 -6.69 1.34 0.64
C MET A 171 -7.97 2.15 0.45
N LYS A 172 -9.04 1.76 1.14
CA LYS A 172 -10.31 2.48 1.11
C LYS A 172 -10.85 2.74 2.50
N ARG A 173 -11.43 3.92 2.68
CA ARG A 173 -12.24 4.30 3.84
C ARG A 173 -13.33 5.26 3.38
N GLN A 174 -14.45 5.31 4.09
CA GLN A 174 -15.57 6.16 3.68
C GLN A 174 -15.14 7.64 3.60
N GLY A 175 -15.37 8.26 2.44
CA GLY A 175 -15.00 9.64 2.16
C GLY A 175 -13.49 9.92 2.21
N GLY A 176 -12.63 8.90 2.18
CA GLY A 176 -11.18 9.06 2.30
C GLY A 176 -10.46 9.48 1.02
N GLY A 177 -11.14 9.43 -0.12
CA GLY A 177 -10.58 9.79 -1.41
C GLY A 177 -10.44 11.30 -1.63
N TYR A 178 -9.95 11.66 -2.81
CA TYR A 178 -9.67 13.05 -3.17
C TYR A 178 -10.86 13.97 -2.92
N LEU A 179 -10.68 14.98 -2.08
CA LEU A 179 -11.70 15.94 -1.64
C LEU A 179 -12.98 15.29 -1.08
N GLY A 180 -12.90 14.07 -0.55
CA GLY A 180 -14.06 13.35 -0.03
C GLY A 180 -14.98 12.78 -1.11
N GLY A 181 -14.61 12.88 -2.40
CA GLY A 181 -15.46 12.50 -3.53
C GLY A 181 -15.56 10.99 -3.78
N SER A 182 -14.75 10.18 -3.12
CA SER A 182 -14.78 8.71 -3.21
C SER A 182 -14.26 8.08 -1.92
N ASP A 183 -14.38 6.75 -1.82
CA ASP A 183 -13.84 5.98 -0.71
C ASP A 183 -12.37 5.55 -0.96
N THR A 184 -11.87 5.65 -2.18
CA THR A 184 -10.51 5.24 -2.53
C THR A 184 -9.51 6.24 -1.97
N PHE A 185 -8.84 5.84 -0.89
CA PHE A 185 -7.82 6.64 -0.20
C PHE A 185 -6.46 6.50 -0.87
N VAL A 186 -6.04 5.25 -1.15
CA VAL A 186 -4.80 4.91 -1.87
C VAL A 186 -5.13 3.92 -2.97
N ASP A 187 -4.66 4.15 -4.18
CA ASP A 187 -4.61 3.17 -5.27
C ASP A 187 -3.29 3.37 -6.01
N LEU A 188 -2.26 2.65 -5.57
CA LEU A 188 -0.92 2.72 -6.12
C LEU A 188 -0.54 1.39 -6.73
N ARG A 189 -0.04 1.43 -7.96
CA ARG A 189 0.29 0.23 -8.73
C ARG A 189 1.65 0.37 -9.40
N VAL A 190 2.42 -0.69 -9.33
CA VAL A 190 3.61 -0.93 -10.14
C VAL A 190 3.28 -2.15 -11.00
N ASP A 191 2.86 -1.91 -12.23
CA ASP A 191 2.30 -2.95 -13.10
C ASP A 191 3.38 -3.85 -13.70
N ALA A 192 4.59 -3.32 -13.92
CA ALA A 192 5.76 -4.09 -14.36
C ALA A 192 7.06 -3.39 -13.98
N ALA A 193 7.87 -4.03 -13.14
CA ALA A 193 9.19 -3.53 -12.74
C ALA A 193 10.10 -4.64 -12.22
N ALA A 194 11.40 -4.40 -12.24
CA ALA A 194 12.38 -5.34 -11.67
C ALA A 194 12.33 -5.36 -10.12
N ARG A 195 11.85 -4.27 -9.48
CA ARG A 195 11.78 -4.14 -8.02
C ARG A 195 10.43 -3.59 -7.56
N PRO A 196 9.30 -4.26 -7.87
CA PRO A 196 7.96 -3.68 -7.76
C PRO A 196 7.60 -3.23 -6.34
N LEU A 197 7.92 -3.99 -5.30
CA LEU A 197 7.65 -3.59 -3.91
C LEU A 197 8.52 -2.42 -3.44
N ALA A 198 9.76 -2.31 -3.93
CA ALA A 198 10.61 -1.16 -3.61
C ALA A 198 10.10 0.11 -4.31
N GLU A 199 9.69 0.01 -5.55
CA GLU A 199 9.08 1.12 -6.30
C GLU A 199 7.72 1.50 -5.73
N LEU A 200 6.89 0.53 -5.31
CA LEU A 200 5.63 0.79 -4.62
C LEU A 200 5.85 1.53 -3.29
N ARG A 201 6.92 1.19 -2.53
CA ARG A 201 7.31 1.93 -1.33
C ARG A 201 7.64 3.39 -1.65
N ASP A 202 8.41 3.63 -2.71
CA ASP A 202 8.82 4.96 -3.10
C ASP A 202 7.63 5.77 -3.65
N LEU A 203 6.70 5.15 -4.40
CA LEU A 203 5.40 5.73 -4.78
C LEU A 203 4.58 6.12 -3.55
N TYR A 204 4.55 5.27 -2.52
CA TYR A 204 3.81 5.56 -1.30
C TYR A 204 4.44 6.71 -0.49
N SER A 205 5.77 6.87 -0.53
CA SER A 205 6.46 8.04 0.02
C SER A 205 6.00 9.33 -0.66
N VAL A 206 5.94 9.35 -1.98
CA VAL A 206 5.42 10.49 -2.75
C VAL A 206 3.95 10.76 -2.44
N PHE A 207 3.12 9.70 -2.38
CA PHE A 207 1.72 9.83 -2.00
C PHE A 207 1.54 10.54 -0.65
N LYS A 208 2.33 10.18 0.37
CA LYS A 208 2.28 10.81 1.68
C LYS A 208 2.65 12.29 1.62
N LEU A 209 3.66 12.66 0.86
CA LEU A 209 4.08 14.05 0.69
C LEU A 209 3.02 14.91 0.01
N TYR A 210 2.26 14.34 -0.92
CA TYR A 210 1.16 15.03 -1.62
C TYR A 210 -0.14 15.09 -0.78
N ASN A 211 -0.25 14.26 0.24
CA ASN A 211 -1.44 14.13 1.09
C ASN A 211 -1.10 14.21 2.59
N PRO A 212 -0.28 15.19 3.05
CA PRO A 212 0.22 15.23 4.42
C PRO A 212 -0.90 15.34 5.47
N GLN A 213 -2.07 15.89 5.11
CA GLN A 213 -3.23 16.00 5.99
C GLN A 213 -3.78 14.64 6.49
N HIS A 214 -3.40 13.55 5.86
CA HIS A 214 -3.82 12.20 6.24
C HIS A 214 -2.82 11.47 7.14
N PHE A 215 -1.67 12.08 7.41
CA PHE A 215 -0.57 11.46 8.16
C PHE A 215 -0.16 12.31 9.35
N SER A 216 0.13 11.65 10.48
CA SER A 216 0.67 12.35 11.64
C SER A 216 2.06 12.91 11.34
N HIS A 217 2.23 14.20 11.49
CA HIS A 217 3.51 14.88 11.33
C HIS A 217 3.58 16.12 12.23
N GLN A 218 4.79 16.63 12.42
CA GLN A 218 5.06 17.86 13.15
C GLN A 218 5.81 18.83 12.25
N MET A 219 5.58 20.12 12.45
CA MET A 219 6.38 21.16 11.83
C MET A 219 7.60 21.43 12.71
N VAL A 220 8.80 21.24 12.14
CA VAL A 220 10.09 21.34 12.80
C VAL A 220 10.80 22.61 12.32
N PRO A 221 11.27 23.50 13.20
CA PRO A 221 12.07 24.66 12.80
C PRO A 221 13.34 24.23 12.05
N VAL A 222 13.62 24.83 10.90
CA VAL A 222 14.80 24.50 10.06
C VAL A 222 16.09 24.57 10.88
N ARG A 223 16.20 25.55 11.77
CA ARG A 223 17.36 25.71 12.68
C ARG A 223 17.58 24.56 13.69
N GLN A 224 16.59 23.67 13.86
CA GLN A 224 16.65 22.54 14.78
C GLN A 224 16.94 21.21 14.05
N LEU A 225 17.08 21.24 12.73
CA LEU A 225 17.36 20.07 11.93
C LEU A 225 18.79 19.56 12.16
N SER A 226 18.95 18.26 12.07
CA SER A 226 20.28 17.66 12.06
C SER A 226 21.03 18.01 10.76
N ALA A 227 22.35 17.88 10.76
CA ALA A 227 23.14 18.06 9.55
C ALA A 227 22.79 17.05 8.45
N ALA A 228 22.24 15.89 8.79
CA ALA A 228 21.76 14.90 7.83
C ALA A 228 20.43 15.35 7.18
N ASP A 229 19.50 15.86 7.98
CA ASP A 229 18.22 16.37 7.48
C ASP A 229 18.41 17.61 6.59
N LEU A 230 19.32 18.50 6.97
CA LEU A 230 19.66 19.69 6.15
C LEU A 230 20.21 19.28 4.79
N ARG A 231 21.15 18.32 4.75
CA ARG A 231 21.68 17.81 3.47
C ARG A 231 20.58 17.19 2.61
N LEU A 232 19.69 16.40 3.20
CA LEU A 232 18.60 15.77 2.48
C LEU A 232 17.63 16.82 1.91
N LEU A 233 17.37 17.88 2.66
CA LEU A 233 16.53 18.98 2.21
C LEU A 233 17.20 19.80 1.09
N ASP A 234 18.50 20.05 1.20
CA ASP A 234 19.27 20.70 0.13
C ASP A 234 19.28 19.86 -1.15
N GLU A 235 19.46 18.52 -1.05
CA GLU A 235 19.37 17.61 -2.20
C GLU A 235 17.98 17.69 -2.86
N LEU A 236 16.89 17.75 -2.07
CA LEU A 236 15.55 17.95 -2.58
C LEU A 236 15.42 19.28 -3.32
N LEU A 237 15.88 20.39 -2.73
CA LEU A 237 15.79 21.72 -3.34
C LEU A 237 16.58 21.80 -4.65
N VAL A 238 17.76 21.21 -4.71
CA VAL A 238 18.57 21.11 -5.93
C VAL A 238 17.82 20.34 -7.02
N HIS A 239 17.25 19.16 -6.66
CA HIS A 239 16.49 18.34 -7.59
C HIS A 239 15.25 19.07 -8.14
N LEU A 240 14.45 19.69 -7.26
CA LEU A 240 13.25 20.43 -7.66
C LEU A 240 13.60 21.68 -8.48
N SER A 241 14.70 22.39 -8.14
CA SER A 241 15.17 23.53 -8.91
C SER A 241 15.57 23.14 -10.34
N ALA A 242 16.25 22.01 -10.51
CA ALA A 242 16.67 21.50 -11.81
C ALA A 242 15.47 21.09 -12.70
N THR A 243 14.38 20.62 -12.10
CA THR A 243 13.16 20.19 -12.79
C THR A 243 12.13 21.31 -12.94
N SER A 244 12.35 22.46 -12.31
CA SER A 244 11.51 23.66 -12.43
C SER A 244 11.72 24.39 -13.77
N PRO A 245 10.68 24.98 -14.37
CA PRO A 245 10.80 25.77 -15.60
C PRO A 245 11.80 26.92 -15.49
N SER A 246 11.99 27.52 -14.32
CA SER A 246 12.94 28.61 -14.09
C SER A 246 14.40 28.14 -14.01
N GLN A 247 14.62 26.86 -13.67
CA GLN A 247 15.95 26.28 -13.41
C GLN A 247 16.82 27.10 -12.43
N HIS A 248 16.17 27.92 -11.58
CA HIS A 248 16.86 28.76 -10.60
C HIS A 248 17.14 27.96 -9.34
N LEU A 249 18.40 27.90 -8.91
CA LEU A 249 18.75 27.20 -7.67
C LEU A 249 18.17 27.97 -6.48
N VAL A 250 17.35 27.28 -5.71
CA VAL A 250 16.76 27.78 -4.45
C VAL A 250 17.50 27.15 -3.28
N THR A 251 17.82 27.96 -2.28
CA THR A 251 18.50 27.52 -1.04
C THR A 251 17.64 27.79 0.18
N LEU A 252 17.94 27.13 1.31
CA LEU A 252 17.25 27.33 2.58
C LEU A 252 17.32 28.76 3.15
N GLU A 253 18.27 29.56 2.68
CA GLU A 253 18.40 30.99 3.04
C GLU A 253 17.32 31.87 2.40
N GLN A 254 16.48 31.32 1.53
CA GLN A 254 15.43 32.00 0.77
C GLN A 254 14.05 31.43 1.09
N PRO A 255 13.51 31.60 2.32
CA PRO A 255 12.29 30.87 2.76
C PRO A 255 11.08 31.04 1.83
N GLN A 256 10.90 32.23 1.25
CA GLN A 256 9.80 32.49 0.33
C GLN A 256 9.98 31.73 -1.00
N ALA A 257 11.20 31.71 -1.54
CA ALA A 257 11.52 30.96 -2.76
C ALA A 257 11.40 29.44 -2.54
N VAL A 258 11.76 28.94 -1.35
CA VAL A 258 11.53 27.54 -0.96
C VAL A 258 10.02 27.21 -0.98
N ALA A 259 9.17 28.05 -0.41
CA ALA A 259 7.73 27.84 -0.41
C ALA A 259 7.14 27.83 -1.82
N GLU A 260 7.59 28.76 -2.69
CA GLU A 260 7.16 28.84 -4.09
C GLU A 260 7.60 27.60 -4.88
N LEU A 261 8.85 27.16 -4.72
CA LEU A 261 9.38 25.95 -5.36
C LEU A 261 8.62 24.70 -4.93
N LEU A 262 8.44 24.49 -3.62
CA LEU A 262 7.65 23.37 -3.10
C LEU A 262 6.19 23.44 -3.57
N GLY A 263 5.61 24.64 -3.66
CA GLY A 263 4.27 24.86 -4.19
C GLY A 263 4.15 24.43 -5.66
N ALA A 264 5.11 24.77 -6.49
CA ALA A 264 5.16 24.36 -7.90
C ALA A 264 5.20 22.84 -8.10
N HIS A 265 5.69 22.10 -7.09
CA HIS A 265 5.77 20.64 -7.09
C HIS A 265 4.71 19.95 -6.20
N ASN A 266 3.61 20.66 -5.85
CA ASN A 266 2.52 20.17 -4.98
C ASN A 266 2.96 19.78 -3.56
N LEU A 267 4.03 20.34 -3.05
CA LEU A 267 4.60 20.06 -1.73
C LEU A 267 4.40 21.22 -0.73
N ALA A 268 3.61 22.24 -1.07
CA ALA A 268 3.43 23.47 -0.28
C ALA A 268 3.06 23.22 1.19
N SER A 269 2.22 22.21 1.45
CA SER A 269 1.76 21.88 2.81
C SER A 269 2.87 21.34 3.72
N ASN A 270 4.06 21.09 3.19
CA ASN A 270 5.19 20.56 3.94
C ASN A 270 6.17 21.64 4.43
N TYR A 271 5.90 22.92 4.14
CA TYR A 271 6.77 24.03 4.55
C TYR A 271 6.00 25.29 4.93
N ASP A 272 6.39 25.92 6.04
CA ASP A 272 5.89 27.23 6.49
C ASP A 272 7.02 28.27 6.41
N ALA A 273 7.01 29.08 5.35
CA ALA A 273 8.02 30.12 5.11
C ALA A 273 8.07 31.20 6.20
N LYS A 274 6.92 31.54 6.82
CA LYS A 274 6.84 32.59 7.85
C LYS A 274 7.50 32.18 9.17
N LYS A 275 7.42 30.88 9.49
CA LYS A 275 8.00 30.30 10.70
C LYS A 275 9.32 29.58 10.43
N GLU A 276 9.73 29.45 9.16
CA GLU A 276 10.86 28.66 8.73
C GLU A 276 10.82 27.23 9.31
N GLN A 277 9.68 26.56 9.09
CA GLN A 277 9.42 25.20 9.57
C GLN A 277 9.17 24.24 8.43
N VAL A 278 9.69 23.03 8.55
CA VAL A 278 9.50 21.94 7.60
C VAL A 278 8.75 20.79 8.27
N SER A 279 7.91 20.11 7.50
CA SER A 279 7.20 18.91 7.96
C SER A 279 8.20 17.78 8.24
N SER A 280 8.06 17.12 9.39
CA SER A 280 8.79 15.88 9.69
C SER A 280 8.48 14.77 8.67
N LEU A 281 7.32 14.83 8.03
CA LEU A 281 6.94 13.93 6.93
C LEU A 281 7.81 14.18 5.69
N LEU A 282 8.07 15.44 5.32
CA LEU A 282 8.96 15.76 4.21
C LEU A 282 10.35 15.16 4.45
N LEU A 283 10.91 15.33 5.63
CA LEU A 283 12.22 14.78 5.99
C LEU A 283 12.23 13.24 5.91
N ALA A 284 11.19 12.59 6.41
CA ALA A 284 11.10 11.13 6.41
C ALA A 284 10.96 10.53 5.00
N GLU A 285 10.27 11.20 4.09
CA GLU A 285 9.88 10.64 2.79
C GLU A 285 10.71 11.15 1.60
N THR A 286 11.52 12.19 1.79
CA THR A 286 12.33 12.80 0.71
C THR A 286 13.22 11.79 0.00
N ALA A 287 13.84 10.87 0.71
CA ALA A 287 14.69 9.86 0.07
C ALA A 287 13.91 8.96 -0.91
N GLY A 288 12.66 8.60 -0.58
CA GLY A 288 11.76 7.87 -1.48
C GLY A 288 11.37 8.70 -2.70
N PHE A 289 11.03 9.97 -2.48
CA PHE A 289 10.71 10.93 -3.54
C PHE A 289 11.85 11.06 -4.54
N LEU A 290 13.08 11.31 -4.05
CA LEU A 290 14.27 11.48 -4.90
C LEU A 290 14.57 10.22 -5.72
N ARG A 291 14.46 9.01 -5.13
CA ARG A 291 14.67 7.76 -5.87
C ARG A 291 13.68 7.57 -7.01
N LEU A 292 12.43 7.98 -6.82
CA LEU A 292 11.39 7.84 -7.86
C LEU A 292 11.53 8.86 -8.97
N THR A 293 11.98 10.09 -8.64
CA THR A 293 12.00 11.22 -9.57
C THR A 293 13.37 11.48 -10.21
N ALA A 294 14.40 10.74 -9.81
CA ALA A 294 15.77 10.83 -10.36
C ALA A 294 15.96 10.09 -11.70
N LEU A 295 14.90 10.03 -12.55
CA LEU A 295 14.93 9.39 -13.88
C LEU A 295 15.40 10.36 -14.96
#